data_59f984c8453b32860979c48e3428fd88
#
_entry.id   59f984c8453b32860979c48e3428fd88
#
_cell.length_a   1.000
_cell.length_b   1.000
_cell.length_c   1.000
_cell.angle_alpha   90.00
_cell.angle_beta   90.00
_cell.angle_gamma   90.00
#
_symmetry.space_group_name_H-M   'P 1'
#
loop_
_entity.id
_entity.type
_entity.pdbx_description
1 polymer ?
#
loop_
_entity_poly.entity_id
_entity_poly.type
_entity_poly.pdbx_seq_one_letter_code
_entity_poly.pdbx_strand_id
1 'polypeptide(L)'
;MLRKSIVYFALLLFVPLFMVAQGFRLPESEKFQKIKFELINNLIIIPVEINGTELTFILDSGVSKPILFNLSDSDSVPINNVSEVTIRGLGDGEPMKALSSKGNAFKLGEARNYSQDLYVVMDREINFSTSLGIPVHGIMGYDLFRDFIVEVNYSTKRLKLHNPEHYTYKNKRNTQTIPLLVEKRKAYVEGTVLMKDTANIPVKLLVDTGSSDALWLFPEPEKGLEIPEKNYDDHLGRGLSGDIFGKRSKVNGVRIGNYELEEAKVAFPDRESFQGLDSLGDRNGSLGGEVLKRFNMVFDYARGLVTLKKNGNFKDPFQYNLAGIDLQHNGLRYIAESIADVNGIVKGEGEDTFGNVKILLENKTKLSLVPEIVVSGIRAGSPAAEAGLREGDVILAVNGKRVHQYKLQEILKMINDREGKRIKLLIERYNQDLLFSFVLKKVFDDD
;
A
#
# COMPACT_ATOMS: atom_id res chain seq x y z
N MET A 1 -32.47 56.09 -29.20
CA MET A 1 -31.23 55.56 -28.59
C MET A 1 -31.46 54.48 -27.55
N LEU A 2 -32.58 54.45 -26.84
CA LEU A 2 -32.84 53.42 -25.80
C LEU A 2 -33.04 51.97 -26.28
N ARG A 3 -33.50 51.73 -27.51
CA ARG A 3 -33.76 50.36 -28.02
C ARG A 3 -32.47 49.56 -28.36
N LYS A 4 -31.39 50.24 -28.71
CA LYS A 4 -30.10 49.54 -29.02
C LYS A 4 -29.33 49.13 -27.78
N SER A 5 -29.45 49.86 -26.67
CA SER A 5 -28.82 49.53 -25.38
C SER A 5 -29.42 48.30 -24.69
N ILE A 6 -30.72 48.03 -24.88
CA ILE A 6 -31.38 46.85 -24.30
C ILE A 6 -30.94 45.56 -24.97
N VAL A 7 -30.65 45.59 -26.30
CA VAL A 7 -30.15 44.41 -27.04
C VAL A 7 -28.73 44.02 -26.60
N TYR A 8 -27.87 44.99 -26.30
CA TYR A 8 -26.53 44.70 -25.80
C TYR A 8 -26.51 44.20 -24.37
N PHE A 9 -27.47 44.63 -23.54
CA PHE A 9 -27.59 44.15 -22.18
C PHE A 9 -28.14 42.73 -22.12
N ALA A 10 -29.02 42.32 -23.03
CA ALA A 10 -29.53 40.97 -23.14
C ALA A 10 -28.49 39.97 -23.70
N LEU A 11 -27.54 40.43 -24.53
CA LEU A 11 -26.46 39.59 -25.05
C LEU A 11 -25.36 39.30 -24.01
N LEU A 12 -25.15 40.19 -23.03
CA LEU A 12 -24.20 39.98 -21.95
C LEU A 12 -24.69 38.96 -20.89
N LEU A 13 -25.97 38.65 -20.84
CA LEU A 13 -26.55 37.65 -19.92
C LEU A 13 -26.45 36.20 -20.42
N PHE A 14 -25.97 35.98 -21.64
CA PHE A 14 -25.82 34.65 -22.25
C PHE A 14 -24.35 34.26 -22.43
N VAL A 15 -23.46 34.64 -21.49
CA VAL A 15 -22.18 33.97 -21.35
C VAL A 15 -22.50 32.66 -20.57
N PRO A 16 -22.44 31.48 -21.20
CA PRO A 16 -22.58 30.26 -20.44
C PRO A 16 -21.43 30.24 -19.44
N LEU A 17 -21.74 30.42 -18.17
CA LEU A 17 -20.86 30.05 -17.09
C LEU A 17 -20.62 28.55 -17.26
N PHE A 18 -19.57 28.17 -17.98
CA PHE A 18 -19.03 26.84 -17.88
C PHE A 18 -18.53 26.69 -16.43
N MET A 19 -19.44 26.35 -15.51
CA MET A 19 -19.06 25.80 -14.24
C MET A 19 -18.29 24.53 -14.56
N VAL A 20 -16.98 24.61 -14.56
CA VAL A 20 -16.11 23.43 -14.56
C VAL A 20 -16.52 22.67 -13.32
N ALA A 21 -17.31 21.63 -13.51
CA ALA A 21 -17.79 20.83 -12.43
C ALA A 21 -16.57 20.19 -11.76
N GLN A 22 -16.28 20.60 -10.52
CA GLN A 22 -15.24 20.02 -9.70
C GLN A 22 -15.61 18.58 -9.36
N GLY A 23 -14.71 17.64 -9.68
CA GLY A 23 -14.85 16.23 -9.34
C GLY A 23 -14.61 15.31 -10.53
N PHE A 24 -14.44 14.03 -10.19
CA PHE A 24 -14.27 12.97 -11.19
C PHE A 24 -15.60 12.64 -11.85
N ARG A 25 -15.57 12.44 -13.15
CA ARG A 25 -16.73 12.03 -13.95
C ARG A 25 -16.32 11.00 -14.99
N LEU A 26 -17.27 10.13 -15.31
CA LEU A 26 -17.21 9.26 -16.48
C LEU A 26 -17.89 9.95 -17.67
N PRO A 27 -17.55 9.58 -18.91
CA PRO A 27 -18.36 9.93 -20.09
C PRO A 27 -19.82 9.50 -19.87
N GLU A 28 -20.79 10.26 -20.40
CA GLU A 28 -22.22 9.97 -20.22
C GLU A 28 -22.64 8.58 -20.74
N SER A 29 -21.92 8.05 -21.73
CA SER A 29 -22.14 6.70 -22.27
C SER A 29 -21.70 5.58 -21.31
N GLU A 30 -20.86 5.89 -20.33
CA GLU A 30 -20.22 4.91 -19.49
C GLU A 30 -20.89 4.79 -18.10
N LYS A 31 -21.42 3.61 -17.80
CA LYS A 31 -22.03 3.33 -16.49
C LYS A 31 -21.01 3.07 -15.39
N PHE A 32 -19.84 2.58 -15.75
CA PHE A 32 -18.74 2.31 -14.85
C PHE A 32 -17.40 2.19 -15.60
N GLN A 33 -16.31 2.48 -14.91
CA GLN A 33 -14.94 2.23 -15.35
C GLN A 33 -14.33 1.07 -14.55
N LYS A 34 -13.64 0.14 -15.23
CA LYS A 34 -12.84 -0.91 -14.58
C LYS A 34 -11.36 -0.55 -14.65
N ILE A 35 -10.69 -0.63 -13.52
CA ILE A 35 -9.25 -0.39 -13.39
C ILE A 35 -8.63 -1.64 -12.76
N LYS A 36 -7.56 -2.17 -13.36
CA LYS A 36 -6.75 -3.22 -12.74
C LYS A 36 -5.84 -2.57 -11.71
N PHE A 37 -5.72 -3.18 -10.53
CA PHE A 37 -4.76 -2.76 -9.53
C PHE A 37 -3.77 -3.87 -9.19
N GLU A 38 -2.63 -3.50 -8.65
CA GLU A 38 -1.74 -4.43 -7.99
C GLU A 38 -2.00 -4.40 -6.48
N LEU A 39 -1.95 -5.58 -5.85
CA LEU A 39 -2.03 -5.69 -4.40
C LEU A 39 -0.62 -6.02 -3.88
N ILE A 40 0.00 -5.04 -3.23
CA ILE A 40 1.37 -5.12 -2.73
C ILE A 40 1.35 -4.76 -1.26
N ASN A 41 1.83 -5.65 -0.42
CA ASN A 41 1.81 -5.48 1.04
C ASN A 41 0.43 -5.02 1.56
N ASN A 42 -0.65 -5.64 1.09
CA ASN A 42 -2.06 -5.32 1.38
C ASN A 42 -2.54 -3.95 0.85
N LEU A 43 -1.71 -3.17 0.19
CA LEU A 43 -2.05 -1.86 -0.39
C LEU A 43 -2.55 -2.01 -1.83
N ILE A 44 -3.51 -1.17 -2.21
CA ILE A 44 -4.08 -1.12 -3.55
C ILE A 44 -3.29 -0.10 -4.37
N ILE A 45 -2.60 -0.57 -5.40
CA ILE A 45 -1.76 0.25 -6.28
C ILE A 45 -2.45 0.43 -7.63
N ILE A 46 -2.71 1.67 -8.01
CA ILE A 46 -3.45 2.04 -9.22
C ILE A 46 -2.64 2.95 -10.15
N PRO A 47 -2.82 2.84 -11.49
CA PRO A 47 -2.28 3.81 -12.43
C PRO A 47 -3.13 5.09 -12.40
N VAL A 48 -2.47 6.25 -12.43
CA VAL A 48 -3.10 7.58 -12.46
C VAL A 48 -2.33 8.42 -13.47
N GLU A 49 -3.03 9.13 -14.35
CA GLU A 49 -2.43 10.12 -15.22
C GLU A 49 -2.69 11.51 -14.63
N ILE A 50 -1.62 12.32 -14.46
CA ILE A 50 -1.70 13.71 -13.99
C ILE A 50 -1.12 14.61 -15.07
N ASN A 51 -1.93 15.51 -15.61
CA ASN A 51 -1.55 16.47 -16.67
C ASN A 51 -0.80 15.79 -17.84
N GLY A 52 -1.20 14.56 -18.22
CA GLY A 52 -0.61 13.78 -19.30
C GLY A 52 0.55 12.85 -18.89
N THR A 53 0.99 12.88 -17.65
CA THR A 53 2.06 11.99 -17.15
C THR A 53 1.45 10.79 -16.41
N GLU A 54 1.79 9.56 -16.83
CA GLU A 54 1.36 8.32 -16.16
C GLU A 54 2.19 8.06 -14.92
N LEU A 55 1.53 7.84 -13.80
CA LEU A 55 2.11 7.66 -12.48
C LEU A 55 1.44 6.50 -11.74
N THR A 56 2.06 6.05 -10.65
CA THR A 56 1.56 4.95 -9.82
C THR A 56 1.21 5.48 -8.43
N PHE A 57 -0.04 5.24 -8.00
CA PHE A 57 -0.57 5.76 -6.74
C PHE A 57 -1.09 4.66 -5.82
N ILE A 58 -0.98 4.87 -4.51
CA ILE A 58 -1.71 4.10 -3.51
C ILE A 58 -3.14 4.66 -3.44
N LEU A 59 -4.15 3.80 -3.51
CA LEU A 59 -5.53 4.15 -3.19
C LEU A 59 -5.72 4.11 -1.68
N ASP A 60 -5.86 5.29 -1.07
CA ASP A 60 -5.89 5.50 0.37
C ASP A 60 -7.16 6.22 0.81
N SER A 61 -8.11 5.47 1.41
CA SER A 61 -9.36 6.04 1.94
C SER A 61 -9.17 6.92 3.19
N GLY A 62 -7.98 6.91 3.78
CA GLY A 62 -7.60 7.77 4.90
C GLY A 62 -7.08 9.15 4.48
N VAL A 63 -6.76 9.36 3.17
CA VAL A 63 -6.23 10.62 2.67
C VAL A 63 -7.34 11.52 2.11
N SER A 64 -7.33 12.79 2.53
CA SER A 64 -8.37 13.77 2.17
C SER A 64 -8.09 14.59 0.91
N LYS A 65 -6.85 14.62 0.43
CA LYS A 65 -6.39 15.29 -0.79
C LYS A 65 -5.23 14.49 -1.39
N PRO A 66 -5.16 14.32 -2.72
CA PRO A 66 -4.03 13.65 -3.35
C PRO A 66 -2.69 14.29 -2.99
N ILE A 67 -1.67 13.46 -2.78
CA ILE A 67 -0.32 13.88 -2.47
C ILE A 67 0.61 13.22 -3.48
N LEU A 68 1.39 14.03 -4.18
CA LEU A 68 2.44 13.62 -5.10
C LEU A 68 3.78 13.69 -4.39
N PHE A 69 4.60 12.68 -4.52
CA PHE A 69 5.96 12.59 -3.97
C PHE A 69 6.82 11.66 -4.82
N ASN A 70 8.11 11.57 -4.53
CA ASN A 70 9.04 10.58 -5.08
C ASN A 70 9.04 10.50 -6.61
N LEU A 71 9.13 11.65 -7.27
CA LEU A 71 9.41 11.70 -8.70
C LEU A 71 10.87 11.32 -8.97
N SER A 72 11.11 10.42 -9.92
CA SER A 72 12.47 10.08 -10.38
C SER A 72 13.02 11.14 -11.32
N ASP A 73 14.31 11.08 -11.63
CA ASP A 73 14.96 12.03 -12.55
C ASP A 73 14.38 11.97 -13.98
N SER A 74 13.71 10.88 -14.34
CA SER A 74 13.02 10.71 -15.63
C SER A 74 11.58 11.21 -15.62
N ASP A 75 10.99 11.46 -14.44
CA ASP A 75 9.59 11.86 -14.30
C ASP A 75 9.49 13.39 -14.35
N SER A 76 8.73 13.88 -15.29
CA SER A 76 8.40 15.31 -15.39
C SER A 76 6.88 15.47 -15.40
N VAL A 77 6.35 16.10 -14.35
CA VAL A 77 4.91 16.34 -14.21
C VAL A 77 4.67 17.84 -14.19
N PRO A 78 4.07 18.42 -15.24
CA PRO A 78 3.66 19.82 -15.18
C PRO A 78 2.54 19.96 -14.13
N ILE A 79 2.64 20.94 -13.24
CA ILE A 79 1.64 21.23 -12.20
C ILE A 79 1.20 22.70 -12.27
N ASN A 80 -0.07 22.96 -11.93
CA ASN A 80 -0.70 24.26 -12.09
C ASN A 80 -0.81 25.01 -10.76
N ASN A 81 -0.80 26.37 -10.83
CA ASN A 81 -1.18 27.26 -9.72
C ASN A 81 -0.57 26.86 -8.36
N VAL A 82 0.75 26.88 -8.30
CA VAL A 82 1.55 26.40 -7.16
C VAL A 82 1.69 27.48 -6.09
N SER A 83 1.56 27.09 -4.81
CA SER A 83 1.86 27.91 -3.64
C SER A 83 2.48 27.06 -2.54
N GLU A 84 3.38 27.63 -1.75
CA GLU A 84 3.99 26.94 -0.62
C GLU A 84 2.99 26.76 0.54
N VAL A 85 3.05 25.59 1.17
CA VAL A 85 2.25 25.24 2.35
C VAL A 85 3.07 24.36 3.28
N THR A 86 2.64 24.30 4.53
CA THR A 86 3.15 23.31 5.49
C THR A 86 2.08 22.24 5.69
N ILE A 87 2.46 21.00 5.59
CA ILE A 87 1.58 19.85 5.84
C ILE A 87 2.17 18.97 6.94
N ARG A 88 1.31 18.23 7.64
CA ARG A 88 1.68 17.20 8.59
C ARG A 88 0.91 15.94 8.32
N GLY A 89 1.59 14.81 8.32
CA GLY A 89 1.01 13.47 8.24
C GLY A 89 1.20 12.69 9.54
N LEU A 90 0.97 11.39 9.47
CA LEU A 90 1.35 10.45 10.53
C LEU A 90 2.87 10.32 10.59
N GLY A 91 3.41 10.09 11.79
CA GLY A 91 4.82 9.90 12.06
C GLY A 91 5.30 10.77 13.22
N ASP A 92 6.50 10.50 13.68
CA ASP A 92 7.15 11.14 14.83
C ASP A 92 7.91 12.43 14.46
N GLY A 93 8.02 12.74 13.16
CA GLY A 93 8.75 13.91 12.65
C GLY A 93 7.95 15.21 12.67
N GLU A 94 8.63 16.28 12.27
CA GLU A 94 8.10 17.64 12.20
C GLU A 94 7.18 17.87 10.98
N PRO A 95 6.34 18.92 11.00
CA PRO A 95 5.61 19.36 9.82
C PRO A 95 6.56 19.69 8.67
N MET A 96 6.21 19.27 7.45
CA MET A 96 7.07 19.43 6.29
C MET A 96 6.58 20.50 5.33
N LYS A 97 7.51 21.10 4.59
CA LYS A 97 7.21 21.99 3.47
C LYS A 97 6.68 21.19 2.29
N ALA A 98 5.61 21.66 1.69
CA ALA A 98 5.01 21.10 0.49
C ALA A 98 4.54 22.22 -0.44
N LEU A 99 4.19 21.84 -1.67
CA LEU A 99 3.53 22.74 -2.60
C LEU A 99 2.04 22.35 -2.65
N SER A 100 1.15 23.33 -2.57
CA SER A 100 -0.25 23.17 -2.93
C SER A 100 -0.42 23.56 -4.39
N SER A 101 -0.95 22.67 -5.20
CA SER A 101 -1.22 22.91 -6.62
C SER A 101 -2.71 22.74 -6.89
N LYS A 102 -3.28 23.59 -7.75
CA LYS A 102 -4.71 23.63 -8.04
C LYS A 102 -5.00 23.55 -9.54
N GLY A 103 -6.14 22.94 -9.88
CA GLY A 103 -6.60 22.88 -11.26
C GLY A 103 -5.81 21.92 -12.14
N ASN A 104 -5.44 20.76 -11.61
CA ASN A 104 -4.73 19.73 -12.38
C ASN A 104 -5.69 18.73 -12.98
N ALA A 105 -5.37 18.23 -14.17
CA ALA A 105 -6.13 17.18 -14.83
C ALA A 105 -5.68 15.81 -14.33
N PHE A 106 -6.62 15.08 -13.73
CA PHE A 106 -6.43 13.70 -13.30
C PHE A 106 -7.25 12.75 -14.17
N LYS A 107 -6.67 11.61 -14.51
CA LYS A 107 -7.34 10.57 -15.30
C LYS A 107 -7.04 9.17 -14.74
N LEU A 108 -8.08 8.36 -14.62
CA LEU A 108 -8.04 6.94 -14.24
C LEU A 108 -8.89 6.14 -15.24
N GLY A 109 -8.28 5.56 -16.25
CA GLY A 109 -9.01 5.02 -17.38
C GLY A 109 -9.83 6.13 -18.07
N GLU A 110 -11.15 6.00 -18.13
CA GLU A 110 -12.04 7.04 -18.68
C GLU A 110 -12.57 8.02 -17.62
N ALA A 111 -12.35 7.76 -16.33
CA ALA A 111 -12.71 8.69 -15.27
C ALA A 111 -11.75 9.89 -15.27
N ARG A 112 -12.28 11.11 -15.33
CA ARG A 112 -11.50 12.35 -15.45
C ARG A 112 -11.98 13.40 -14.45
N ASN A 113 -11.00 14.13 -13.89
CA ASN A 113 -11.22 15.37 -13.17
C ASN A 113 -10.29 16.44 -13.75
N TYR A 114 -10.83 17.50 -14.32
CA TYR A 114 -10.05 18.55 -14.97
C TYR A 114 -9.62 19.68 -14.02
N SER A 115 -9.98 19.61 -12.75
CA SER A 115 -9.68 20.65 -11.75
C SER A 115 -9.41 20.06 -10.38
N GLN A 116 -8.48 19.10 -10.33
CA GLN A 116 -8.07 18.44 -9.08
C GLN A 116 -6.99 19.27 -8.37
N ASP A 117 -7.20 19.50 -7.09
CA ASP A 117 -6.16 20.02 -6.20
C ASP A 117 -5.31 18.87 -5.67
N LEU A 118 -4.01 19.13 -5.50
CA LEU A 118 -3.07 18.17 -4.90
C LEU A 118 -2.01 18.88 -4.05
N TYR A 119 -1.34 18.12 -3.21
CA TYR A 119 -0.09 18.52 -2.57
C TYR A 119 1.09 17.84 -3.28
N VAL A 120 2.24 18.53 -3.32
CA VAL A 120 3.50 17.95 -3.81
C VAL A 120 4.51 18.04 -2.67
N VAL A 121 5.02 16.89 -2.27
CA VAL A 121 6.08 16.77 -1.27
C VAL A 121 7.40 16.54 -2.00
N MET A 122 8.35 17.45 -1.77
CA MET A 122 9.65 17.40 -2.44
C MET A 122 10.74 16.76 -1.58
N ASP A 123 10.37 16.28 -0.40
CA ASP A 123 11.28 15.59 0.50
C ASP A 123 11.63 14.20 -0.06
N ARG A 124 12.91 13.97 -0.35
CA ARG A 124 13.40 12.71 -0.91
C ARG A 124 13.39 11.55 0.10
N GLU A 125 13.26 11.84 1.38
CA GLU A 125 13.14 10.81 2.41
C GLU A 125 11.77 10.13 2.38
N ILE A 126 10.76 10.79 1.80
CA ILE A 126 9.43 10.19 1.62
C ILE A 126 9.46 9.32 0.36
N ASN A 127 9.91 8.10 0.53
CA ASN A 127 10.04 7.13 -0.55
C ASN A 127 9.47 5.76 -0.16
N PHE A 128 8.17 5.59 -0.41
CA PHE A 128 7.51 4.28 -0.21
C PHE A 128 7.90 3.24 -1.26
N SER A 129 8.54 3.65 -2.36
CA SER A 129 8.94 2.73 -3.44
C SER A 129 9.97 1.73 -2.97
N THR A 130 10.86 2.12 -2.06
CA THR A 130 11.93 1.25 -1.55
C THR A 130 11.36 0.07 -0.76
N SER A 131 10.42 0.32 0.14
CA SER A 131 9.79 -0.72 0.98
C SER A 131 8.75 -1.55 0.22
N LEU A 132 8.13 -0.99 -0.83
CA LEU A 132 7.17 -1.71 -1.66
C LEU A 132 7.82 -2.44 -2.85
N GLY A 133 9.06 -2.11 -3.20
CA GLY A 133 9.79 -2.73 -4.30
C GLY A 133 9.23 -2.41 -5.69
N ILE A 134 8.45 -1.34 -5.81
CA ILE A 134 7.91 -0.80 -7.06
C ILE A 134 7.86 0.72 -6.99
N PRO A 135 7.89 1.45 -8.11
CA PRO A 135 7.67 2.89 -8.12
C PRO A 135 6.30 3.25 -7.54
N VAL A 136 6.28 4.18 -6.59
CA VAL A 136 5.05 4.79 -6.04
C VAL A 136 5.27 6.29 -5.98
N HIS A 137 4.43 7.04 -6.69
CA HIS A 137 4.58 8.47 -6.90
C HIS A 137 3.61 9.32 -6.09
N GLY A 138 2.62 8.67 -5.44
CA GLY A 138 1.66 9.40 -4.65
C GLY A 138 0.59 8.53 -3.98
N ILE A 139 -0.28 9.22 -3.25
CA ILE A 139 -1.46 8.65 -2.61
C ILE A 139 -2.69 9.47 -2.97
N MET A 140 -3.85 8.83 -3.14
CA MET A 140 -5.13 9.50 -3.37
C MET A 140 -6.30 8.64 -2.88
N GLY A 141 -7.42 9.27 -2.54
CA GLY A 141 -8.56 8.50 -2.09
C GLY A 141 -9.88 9.25 -2.10
N TYR A 142 -10.08 10.14 -1.15
CA TYR A 142 -11.38 10.77 -0.88
C TYR A 142 -12.15 11.21 -2.13
N ASP A 143 -11.49 11.88 -3.07
CA ASP A 143 -12.16 12.43 -4.26
C ASP A 143 -12.78 11.34 -5.14
N LEU A 144 -12.15 10.17 -5.25
CA LEU A 144 -12.73 9.02 -5.96
C LEU A 144 -13.93 8.44 -5.22
N PHE A 145 -13.83 8.27 -3.90
CA PHE A 145 -14.90 7.72 -3.08
C PHE A 145 -16.10 8.67 -2.94
N ARG A 146 -15.86 10.01 -3.00
CA ARG A 146 -16.90 11.03 -3.02
C ARG A 146 -17.72 11.00 -4.31
N ASP A 147 -17.02 10.86 -5.46
CA ASP A 147 -17.61 11.08 -6.78
C ASP A 147 -18.19 9.79 -7.39
N PHE A 148 -17.77 8.62 -6.92
CA PHE A 148 -18.18 7.32 -7.43
C PHE A 148 -18.68 6.38 -6.33
N ILE A 149 -19.51 5.43 -6.73
CA ILE A 149 -19.67 4.21 -5.95
C ILE A 149 -18.51 3.30 -6.32
N VAL A 150 -17.62 3.05 -5.34
CA VAL A 150 -16.34 2.37 -5.56
C VAL A 150 -16.44 0.91 -5.15
N GLU A 151 -16.41 -0.01 -6.14
CA GLU A 151 -16.35 -1.45 -5.91
C GLU A 151 -14.88 -1.91 -5.93
N VAL A 152 -14.38 -2.41 -4.80
CA VAL A 152 -13.04 -3.00 -4.68
C VAL A 152 -13.18 -4.52 -4.65
N ASN A 153 -12.70 -5.19 -5.70
CA ASN A 153 -12.69 -6.64 -5.78
C ASN A 153 -11.25 -7.17 -5.62
N TYR A 154 -10.90 -7.53 -4.39
CA TYR A 154 -9.57 -8.08 -4.06
C TYR A 154 -9.31 -9.45 -4.69
N SER A 155 -10.35 -10.26 -4.91
CA SER A 155 -10.20 -11.58 -5.54
C SER A 155 -9.70 -11.50 -6.97
N THR A 156 -10.20 -10.51 -7.73
CA THR A 156 -9.84 -10.31 -9.14
C THR A 156 -8.88 -9.15 -9.35
N LYS A 157 -8.48 -8.46 -8.27
CA LYS A 157 -7.64 -7.25 -8.27
C LYS A 157 -8.17 -6.19 -9.24
N ARG A 158 -9.46 -5.87 -9.11
CA ARG A 158 -10.14 -4.89 -9.96
C ARG A 158 -10.91 -3.88 -9.12
N LEU A 159 -10.70 -2.63 -9.45
CA LEU A 159 -11.50 -1.51 -8.98
C LEU A 159 -12.56 -1.22 -10.04
N LYS A 160 -13.79 -0.94 -9.62
CA LYS A 160 -14.82 -0.37 -10.48
C LYS A 160 -15.32 0.93 -9.89
N LEU A 161 -15.29 1.95 -10.70
CA LEU A 161 -15.84 3.27 -10.42
C LEU A 161 -17.20 3.34 -11.12
N HIS A 162 -18.28 3.25 -10.37
CA HIS A 162 -19.63 3.30 -10.92
C HIS A 162 -20.16 4.74 -10.84
N ASN A 163 -20.80 5.19 -11.92
CA ASN A 163 -21.58 6.42 -11.87
C ASN A 163 -22.74 6.23 -10.87
N PRO A 164 -22.87 7.05 -9.81
CA PRO A 164 -23.91 6.91 -8.80
C PRO A 164 -25.33 6.92 -9.36
N GLU A 165 -25.60 7.67 -10.45
CA GLU A 165 -26.90 7.78 -11.10
C GLU A 165 -27.35 6.47 -11.75
N HIS A 166 -26.40 5.63 -12.16
CA HIS A 166 -26.68 4.38 -12.87
C HIS A 166 -26.49 3.13 -12.00
N TYR A 167 -26.08 3.30 -10.73
CA TYR A 167 -25.81 2.18 -9.86
C TYR A 167 -27.09 1.64 -9.23
N THR A 168 -27.30 0.33 -9.39
CA THR A 168 -28.41 -0.38 -8.76
C THR A 168 -27.88 -1.37 -7.73
N TYR A 169 -28.31 -1.21 -6.48
CA TYR A 169 -28.00 -2.17 -5.43
C TYR A 169 -28.61 -3.52 -5.73
N LYS A 170 -27.79 -4.56 -5.67
CA LYS A 170 -28.25 -5.94 -5.83
C LYS A 170 -28.17 -6.64 -4.48
N ASN A 171 -29.29 -7.13 -3.99
CA ASN A 171 -29.31 -8.06 -2.86
C ASN A 171 -28.62 -9.36 -3.28
N LYS A 172 -27.32 -9.48 -2.95
CA LYS A 172 -26.55 -10.70 -3.22
C LYS A 172 -26.48 -11.54 -1.96
N ARG A 173 -26.67 -12.84 -2.11
CA ARG A 173 -26.44 -13.81 -1.03
C ARG A 173 -25.01 -13.65 -0.47
N ASN A 174 -24.84 -13.75 0.84
CA ASN A 174 -23.57 -13.61 1.54
C ASN A 174 -22.94 -12.20 1.43
N THR A 175 -23.75 -11.16 1.29
CA THR A 175 -23.32 -9.76 1.43
C THR A 175 -24.01 -9.15 2.63
N GLN A 176 -23.34 -8.19 3.26
CA GLN A 176 -23.91 -7.36 4.30
C GLN A 176 -23.59 -5.90 4.00
N THR A 177 -24.58 -5.06 4.06
CA THR A 177 -24.42 -3.60 4.00
C THR A 177 -24.52 -3.05 5.41
N ILE A 178 -23.55 -2.24 5.80
CA ILE A 178 -23.46 -1.59 7.10
C ILE A 178 -23.34 -0.08 6.93
N PRO A 179 -23.68 0.72 7.95
CA PRO A 179 -23.44 2.16 7.95
C PRO A 179 -21.94 2.48 7.78
N LEU A 180 -21.67 3.52 7.02
CA LEU A 180 -20.36 4.13 6.82
C LEU A 180 -20.47 5.61 7.16
N LEU A 181 -19.81 6.02 8.23
CA LEU A 181 -19.82 7.42 8.64
C LEU A 181 -18.69 8.16 7.92
N VAL A 182 -19.03 9.18 7.13
CA VAL A 182 -18.03 10.01 6.44
C VAL A 182 -17.91 11.36 7.12
N GLU A 183 -16.82 11.59 7.84
CA GLU A 183 -16.54 12.81 8.58
C GLU A 183 -15.17 13.37 8.19
N LYS A 184 -15.08 14.68 8.00
CA LYS A 184 -13.82 15.38 7.64
C LYS A 184 -13.07 14.68 6.49
N ARG A 185 -13.80 14.19 5.48
CA ARG A 185 -13.28 13.47 4.30
C ARG A 185 -12.64 12.11 4.62
N LYS A 186 -13.00 11.49 5.72
CA LYS A 186 -12.55 10.15 6.14
C LYS A 186 -13.75 9.27 6.44
N ALA A 187 -13.62 7.98 6.17
CA ALA A 187 -14.70 7.00 6.32
C ALA A 187 -14.47 6.12 7.54
N TYR A 188 -15.50 5.96 8.36
CA TYR A 188 -15.46 5.17 9.59
C TYR A 188 -16.57 4.11 9.58
N VAL A 189 -16.28 3.00 10.23
CA VAL A 189 -17.26 1.95 10.54
C VAL A 189 -17.27 1.70 12.04
N GLU A 190 -18.42 1.33 12.56
CA GLU A 190 -18.54 0.78 13.89
C GLU A 190 -18.19 -0.71 13.88
N GLY A 191 -17.46 -1.14 14.89
CA GLY A 191 -17.06 -2.52 15.09
C GLY A 191 -17.01 -2.89 16.57
N THR A 192 -16.55 -4.09 16.86
CA THR A 192 -16.36 -4.59 18.20
C THR A 192 -15.03 -5.30 18.28
N VAL A 193 -14.20 -4.94 19.24
CA VAL A 193 -12.97 -5.67 19.57
C VAL A 193 -13.26 -6.69 20.65
N LEU A 194 -12.81 -7.91 20.44
CA LEU A 194 -12.93 -9.02 21.38
C LEU A 194 -11.60 -9.16 22.12
N MET A 195 -11.55 -8.67 23.37
CA MET A 195 -10.39 -8.80 24.24
C MET A 195 -10.47 -10.12 25.03
N LYS A 196 -9.31 -10.57 25.53
CA LYS A 196 -9.24 -11.73 26.43
C LYS A 196 -9.89 -11.35 27.74
N ASP A 197 -10.69 -11.94 28.39
CA ASP A 197 -11.24 -11.69 29.75
C ASP A 197 -12.13 -10.44 29.95
N THR A 198 -12.42 -9.69 28.90
CA THR A 198 -13.28 -8.50 28.97
C THR A 198 -14.49 -8.60 28.03
N ALA A 199 -15.50 -7.77 28.32
CA ALA A 199 -16.66 -7.63 27.44
C ALA A 199 -16.25 -7.16 26.05
N ASN A 200 -17.09 -7.45 25.07
CA ASN A 200 -16.96 -6.92 23.71
C ASN A 200 -16.92 -5.39 23.73
N ILE A 201 -15.85 -4.80 23.25
CA ILE A 201 -15.63 -3.35 23.32
C ILE A 201 -16.06 -2.72 21.98
N PRO A 202 -17.10 -1.87 21.98
CA PRO A 202 -17.48 -1.15 20.78
C PRO A 202 -16.40 -0.13 20.38
N VAL A 203 -16.11 -0.04 19.09
CA VAL A 203 -15.05 0.81 18.56
C VAL A 203 -15.49 1.49 17.28
N LYS A 204 -15.05 2.73 17.09
CA LYS A 204 -15.16 3.49 15.83
C LYS A 204 -13.81 3.41 15.10
N LEU A 205 -13.81 2.77 13.94
CA LEU A 205 -12.59 2.47 13.20
C LEU A 205 -12.55 3.21 11.85
N LEU A 206 -11.45 3.90 11.57
CA LEU A 206 -11.19 4.43 10.23
C LEU A 206 -11.04 3.27 9.26
N VAL A 207 -11.71 3.30 8.14
CA VAL A 207 -11.45 2.39 7.01
C VAL A 207 -10.25 2.95 6.24
N ASP A 208 -9.12 2.25 6.31
CA ASP A 208 -7.83 2.75 5.85
C ASP A 208 -7.19 1.79 4.83
N THR A 209 -7.46 2.02 3.55
CA THR A 209 -6.85 1.24 2.47
C THR A 209 -5.40 1.62 2.20
N GLY A 210 -4.90 2.71 2.80
CA GLY A 210 -3.50 3.15 2.78
C GLY A 210 -2.63 2.53 3.87
N SER A 211 -3.23 1.79 4.82
CA SER A 211 -2.49 1.02 5.82
C SER A 211 -2.34 -0.44 5.39
N SER A 212 -1.12 -0.97 5.43
CA SER A 212 -0.83 -2.38 5.14
C SER A 212 -1.17 -3.33 6.29
N ASP A 213 -1.36 -2.80 7.49
CA ASP A 213 -1.59 -3.56 8.72
C ASP A 213 -3.02 -4.10 8.82
N ALA A 214 -3.31 -4.86 9.87
CA ALA A 214 -4.64 -5.41 10.09
C ALA A 214 -5.53 -4.43 10.87
N LEU A 215 -5.16 -4.16 12.11
CA LEU A 215 -5.92 -3.34 13.05
C LEU A 215 -4.95 -2.45 13.83
N TRP A 216 -5.23 -1.16 13.90
CA TRP A 216 -4.62 -0.27 14.87
C TRP A 216 -5.65 0.12 15.92
N LEU A 217 -5.25 0.12 17.18
CA LEU A 217 -6.08 0.57 18.30
C LEU A 217 -5.33 1.61 19.12
N PHE A 218 -6.06 2.60 19.61
CA PHE A 218 -5.55 3.58 20.56
C PHE A 218 -5.93 3.10 21.97
N PRO A 219 -4.95 3.01 22.89
CA PRO A 219 -5.24 2.60 24.24
C PRO A 219 -6.21 3.55 24.93
N GLU A 220 -7.32 3.02 25.42
CA GLU A 220 -8.33 3.69 26.23
C GLU A 220 -8.70 2.78 27.43
N PRO A 221 -7.89 2.75 28.50
CA PRO A 221 -8.10 1.80 29.62
C PRO A 221 -9.47 1.93 30.26
N GLU A 222 -10.04 3.14 30.32
CA GLU A 222 -11.39 3.39 30.85
C GLU A 222 -12.49 2.64 30.07
N LYS A 223 -12.24 2.31 28.80
CA LYS A 223 -13.14 1.52 27.96
C LYS A 223 -12.73 0.04 27.89
N GLY A 224 -11.65 -0.35 28.57
CA GLY A 224 -11.08 -1.69 28.50
C GLY A 224 -10.21 -1.96 27.26
N LEU A 225 -9.90 -0.93 26.46
CA LEU A 225 -8.93 -1.02 25.35
C LEU A 225 -7.52 -0.87 25.90
N GLU A 226 -6.98 -1.97 26.37
CA GLU A 226 -5.63 -2.03 26.94
C GLU A 226 -4.69 -2.79 26.00
N ILE A 227 -3.39 -2.50 26.12
CA ILE A 227 -2.37 -3.27 25.40
C ILE A 227 -2.24 -4.63 26.08
N PRO A 228 -2.46 -5.76 25.39
CA PRO A 228 -2.31 -7.08 25.99
C PRO A 228 -0.92 -7.29 26.56
N GLU A 229 -0.78 -8.08 27.64
CA GLU A 229 0.50 -8.37 28.28
C GLU A 229 1.51 -9.00 27.29
N LYS A 230 1.03 -9.92 26.43
CA LYS A 230 1.84 -10.49 25.35
C LYS A 230 1.93 -9.50 24.20
N ASN A 231 2.96 -8.65 24.20
CA ASN A 231 3.25 -7.68 23.17
C ASN A 231 4.76 -7.54 22.94
N TYR A 232 5.13 -6.88 21.87
CA TYR A 232 6.52 -6.49 21.59
C TYR A 232 6.56 -5.13 20.88
N ASP A 233 7.66 -4.40 21.06
CA ASP A 233 7.91 -3.15 20.35
C ASP A 233 8.27 -3.45 18.89
N ASP A 234 7.65 -2.70 17.97
CA ASP A 234 7.81 -2.90 16.54
C ASP A 234 7.80 -1.56 15.79
N HIS A 235 8.48 -1.51 14.67
CA HIS A 235 8.30 -0.47 13.67
C HIS A 235 7.02 -0.78 12.90
N LEU A 236 5.97 0.03 13.09
CA LEU A 236 4.65 -0.21 12.52
C LEU A 236 4.53 0.28 11.07
N GLY A 237 5.47 1.09 10.63
CA GLY A 237 5.53 1.62 9.29
C GLY A 237 6.02 3.07 9.24
N ARG A 238 5.91 3.66 8.06
CA ARG A 238 6.29 5.05 7.82
C ARG A 238 5.10 5.84 7.31
N GLY A 239 4.84 6.98 7.93
CA GLY A 239 3.87 7.96 7.46
C GLY A 239 4.55 9.09 6.67
N LEU A 240 3.79 10.13 6.35
CA LEU A 240 4.35 11.30 5.65
C LEU A 240 5.29 12.12 6.54
N SER A 241 5.09 12.12 7.85
CA SER A 241 5.93 12.88 8.79
C SER A 241 6.87 11.99 9.61
N GLY A 242 7.34 10.88 9.08
CA GLY A 242 8.34 10.05 9.73
C GLY A 242 7.88 8.64 10.06
N ASP A 243 8.66 7.99 10.90
CA ASP A 243 8.42 6.61 11.29
C ASP A 243 7.34 6.51 12.36
N ILE A 244 6.70 5.37 12.42
CA ILE A 244 5.64 5.06 13.37
C ILE A 244 6.06 3.83 14.15
N PHE A 245 6.27 4.00 15.44
CA PHE A 245 6.59 2.94 16.38
C PHE A 245 5.40 2.64 17.26
N GLY A 246 5.47 1.51 17.95
CA GLY A 246 4.46 1.11 18.91
C GLY A 246 4.54 -0.35 19.25
N LYS A 247 3.51 -0.84 19.94
CA LYS A 247 3.45 -2.22 20.39
C LYS A 247 2.57 -3.06 19.47
N ARG A 248 3.05 -4.24 19.15
CA ARG A 248 2.30 -5.23 18.37
C ARG A 248 1.83 -6.35 19.26
N SER A 249 0.57 -6.77 19.08
CA SER A 249 -0.05 -7.81 19.87
C SER A 249 -1.10 -8.58 19.05
N LYS A 250 -1.87 -9.42 19.73
CA LYS A 250 -3.00 -10.19 19.21
C LYS A 250 -4.20 -9.97 20.14
N VAL A 251 -5.38 -9.73 19.56
CA VAL A 251 -6.66 -9.72 20.27
C VAL A 251 -7.47 -10.96 19.88
N ASN A 252 -8.43 -11.38 20.69
CA ASN A 252 -9.25 -12.56 20.40
C ASN A 252 -10.00 -12.42 19.07
N GLY A 253 -10.37 -11.18 18.69
CA GLY A 253 -10.96 -10.94 17.40
C GLY A 253 -11.43 -9.51 17.19
N VAL A 254 -11.86 -9.26 15.97
CA VAL A 254 -12.57 -8.03 15.59
C VAL A 254 -13.82 -8.39 14.80
N ARG A 255 -14.94 -7.78 15.18
CA ARG A 255 -16.24 -7.98 14.53
C ARG A 255 -16.65 -6.71 13.78
N ILE A 256 -16.97 -6.85 12.50
CA ILE A 256 -17.49 -5.79 11.63
C ILE A 256 -18.81 -6.26 11.06
N GLY A 257 -19.90 -5.59 11.46
CA GLY A 257 -21.24 -6.10 11.19
C GLY A 257 -21.41 -7.52 11.76
N ASN A 258 -21.81 -8.49 10.93
CA ASN A 258 -21.97 -9.91 11.31
C ASN A 258 -20.71 -10.76 11.04
N TYR A 259 -19.60 -10.12 10.64
CA TYR A 259 -18.37 -10.82 10.31
C TYR A 259 -17.37 -10.70 11.45
N GLU A 260 -16.93 -11.83 11.95
CA GLU A 260 -15.92 -11.94 12.99
C GLU A 260 -14.63 -12.51 12.40
N LEU A 261 -13.51 -11.87 12.72
CA LEU A 261 -12.15 -12.30 12.39
C LEU A 261 -11.46 -12.62 13.70
N GLU A 262 -11.22 -13.90 13.93
CA GLU A 262 -10.58 -14.42 15.13
C GLU A 262 -9.08 -14.14 15.12
N GLU A 263 -8.47 -14.09 16.31
CA GLU A 263 -7.02 -13.92 16.49
C GLU A 263 -6.42 -12.75 15.73
N ALA A 264 -7.12 -11.61 15.75
CA ALA A 264 -6.74 -10.45 14.93
C ALA A 264 -5.41 -9.84 15.39
N LYS A 265 -4.49 -9.70 14.44
CA LYS A 265 -3.24 -8.95 14.63
C LYS A 265 -3.58 -7.48 14.88
N VAL A 266 -3.01 -6.92 15.94
CA VAL A 266 -3.24 -5.54 16.34
C VAL A 266 -1.92 -4.83 16.61
N ALA A 267 -1.89 -3.54 16.29
CA ALA A 267 -0.85 -2.64 16.71
C ALA A 267 -1.43 -1.50 17.54
N PHE A 268 -0.66 -1.07 18.53
CA PHE A 268 -0.94 0.06 19.40
C PHE A 268 0.16 1.09 19.15
N PRO A 269 -0.06 2.03 18.20
CA PRO A 269 0.96 3.02 17.86
C PRO A 269 1.16 4.01 19.01
N ASP A 270 2.39 4.48 19.14
CA ASP A 270 2.78 5.46 20.15
C ASP A 270 2.08 6.81 19.89
N ARG A 271 1.75 7.53 20.95
CA ARG A 271 1.00 8.79 20.87
C ARG A 271 1.76 9.87 20.10
N GLU A 272 3.07 9.82 20.14
CA GLU A 272 3.98 10.75 19.45
C GLU A 272 3.72 10.79 17.95
N SER A 273 3.41 9.65 17.35
CA SER A 273 3.11 9.52 15.91
C SER A 273 1.83 10.25 15.46
N PHE A 274 1.00 10.68 16.41
CA PHE A 274 -0.27 11.38 16.16
C PHE A 274 -0.27 12.82 16.67
N GLN A 275 0.85 13.31 17.20
CA GLN A 275 0.96 14.70 17.68
C GLN A 275 0.73 15.68 16.53
N GLY A 276 -0.08 16.73 16.80
CA GLY A 276 -0.37 17.78 15.84
C GLY A 276 -1.33 17.38 14.70
N LEU A 277 -1.91 16.18 14.73
CA LEU A 277 -3.09 15.90 13.93
C LEU A 277 -4.31 16.45 14.66
N ASP A 278 -5.07 17.30 13.97
CA ASP A 278 -6.33 17.86 14.48
C ASP A 278 -7.25 16.73 14.95
N SER A 279 -7.34 16.59 16.22
CA SER A 279 -8.07 15.62 17.02
C SER A 279 -8.44 14.31 16.27
N LEU A 280 -7.96 13.20 16.78
CA LEU A 280 -8.43 11.86 16.35
C LEU A 280 -9.96 11.73 16.54
N GLY A 281 -10.58 12.71 17.22
CA GLY A 281 -11.99 12.69 17.58
C GLY A 281 -12.29 11.54 18.53
N ASP A 282 -13.43 10.90 18.30
CA ASP A 282 -13.90 9.70 19.02
C ASP A 282 -13.43 8.38 18.36
N ARG A 283 -12.46 8.47 17.45
CA ARG A 283 -11.88 7.30 16.75
C ARG A 283 -11.05 6.47 17.71
N ASN A 284 -11.34 5.17 17.79
CA ASN A 284 -10.60 4.22 18.60
C ASN A 284 -9.45 3.53 17.85
N GLY A 285 -9.42 3.62 16.52
CA GLY A 285 -8.38 2.98 15.72
C GLY A 285 -8.64 2.98 14.22
N SER A 286 -8.03 2.04 13.50
CA SER A 286 -8.24 1.86 12.05
C SER A 286 -8.22 0.40 11.62
N LEU A 287 -8.99 0.10 10.57
CA LEU A 287 -8.97 -1.16 9.83
C LEU A 287 -8.08 -0.97 8.60
N GLY A 288 -6.98 -1.69 8.55
CA GLY A 288 -6.06 -1.65 7.43
C GLY A 288 -6.26 -2.75 6.41
N GLY A 289 -5.42 -2.74 5.39
CA GLY A 289 -5.51 -3.60 4.21
C GLY A 289 -5.51 -5.09 4.50
N GLU A 290 -4.86 -5.56 5.58
CA GLU A 290 -4.85 -6.99 5.92
C GLU A 290 -6.22 -7.48 6.37
N VAL A 291 -7.07 -6.64 6.98
CA VAL A 291 -8.48 -6.93 7.25
C VAL A 291 -9.31 -6.68 5.98
N LEU A 292 -9.14 -5.54 5.33
CA LEU A 292 -9.98 -5.13 4.20
C LEU A 292 -9.88 -6.11 3.01
N LYS A 293 -8.69 -6.66 2.73
CA LYS A 293 -8.49 -7.64 1.64
C LYS A 293 -9.29 -8.94 1.81
N ARG A 294 -9.86 -9.21 2.99
CA ARG A 294 -10.69 -10.39 3.29
C ARG A 294 -12.10 -10.27 2.74
N PHE A 295 -12.44 -9.09 2.24
CA PHE A 295 -13.74 -8.78 1.66
C PHE A 295 -13.60 -8.23 0.24
N ASN A 296 -14.60 -8.47 -0.60
CA ASN A 296 -14.86 -7.62 -1.73
C ASN A 296 -15.88 -6.57 -1.26
N MET A 297 -15.60 -5.29 -1.51
CA MET A 297 -16.28 -4.17 -0.87
C MET A 297 -16.93 -3.26 -1.91
N VAL A 298 -18.05 -2.63 -1.53
CA VAL A 298 -18.66 -1.54 -2.30
C VAL A 298 -18.87 -0.36 -1.35
N PHE A 299 -18.20 0.73 -1.64
CA PHE A 299 -18.28 1.98 -0.89
C PHE A 299 -19.26 2.95 -1.57
N ASP A 300 -20.20 3.48 -0.83
CA ASP A 300 -21.09 4.55 -1.23
C ASP A 300 -21.04 5.67 -0.19
N TYR A 301 -20.11 6.60 -0.39
CA TYR A 301 -19.93 7.71 0.55
C TYR A 301 -21.13 8.65 0.58
N ALA A 302 -21.80 8.84 -0.57
CA ALA A 302 -22.94 9.73 -0.67
C ALA A 302 -24.13 9.26 0.17
N ARG A 303 -24.33 7.93 0.26
CA ARG A 303 -25.39 7.32 1.07
C ARG A 303 -24.94 6.88 2.46
N GLY A 304 -23.65 7.00 2.75
CA GLY A 304 -23.08 6.55 4.03
C GLY A 304 -23.19 5.04 4.22
N LEU A 305 -22.85 4.26 3.19
CA LEU A 305 -22.98 2.79 3.20
C LEU A 305 -21.71 2.10 2.70
N VAL A 306 -21.38 0.98 3.31
CA VAL A 306 -20.40 0.04 2.78
C VAL A 306 -20.98 -1.37 2.75
N THR A 307 -20.86 -2.04 1.60
CA THR A 307 -21.28 -3.43 1.45
C THR A 307 -20.07 -4.33 1.47
N LEU A 308 -20.08 -5.32 2.35
CA LEU A 308 -19.03 -6.31 2.56
C LEU A 308 -19.48 -7.67 2.01
N LYS A 309 -18.59 -8.35 1.30
CA LYS A 309 -18.74 -9.72 0.86
C LYS A 309 -17.48 -10.51 1.17
N LYS A 310 -17.58 -11.55 2.01
CA LYS A 310 -16.43 -12.46 2.24
C LYS A 310 -15.87 -12.97 0.91
N ASN A 311 -14.55 -13.01 0.81
CA ASN A 311 -13.86 -13.60 -0.33
C ASN A 311 -12.96 -14.78 0.11
N GLY A 312 -12.12 -15.29 -0.80
CA GLY A 312 -11.25 -16.43 -0.51
C GLY A 312 -10.27 -16.22 0.64
N ASN A 313 -9.87 -14.96 0.89
CA ASN A 313 -8.90 -14.61 1.93
C ASN A 313 -9.54 -14.50 3.33
N PHE A 314 -10.87 -14.67 3.47
CA PHE A 314 -11.56 -14.40 4.73
C PHE A 314 -11.06 -15.26 5.90
N LYS A 315 -10.69 -16.49 5.61
CA LYS A 315 -10.18 -17.45 6.61
C LYS A 315 -8.65 -17.54 6.67
N ASP A 316 -7.94 -16.72 5.88
CA ASP A 316 -6.48 -16.73 5.94
C ASP A 316 -6.01 -16.31 7.34
N PRO A 317 -4.98 -16.94 7.91
CA PRO A 317 -4.40 -16.48 9.17
C PRO A 317 -3.80 -15.09 9.02
N PHE A 318 -3.73 -14.33 10.11
CA PHE A 318 -3.01 -13.07 10.13
C PHE A 318 -1.50 -13.34 10.01
N GLN A 319 -0.83 -12.53 9.20
CA GLN A 319 0.58 -12.71 8.91
C GLN A 319 1.44 -11.93 9.91
N TYR A 320 2.42 -12.62 10.49
CA TYR A 320 3.42 -12.03 11.38
C TYR A 320 4.79 -12.10 10.72
N ASN A 321 5.66 -11.15 11.04
CA ASN A 321 7.07 -11.19 10.65
C ASN A 321 7.81 -12.20 11.55
N LEU A 322 7.79 -13.48 11.16
CA LEU A 322 8.35 -14.58 11.93
C LEU A 322 9.87 -14.52 12.05
N ALA A 323 10.54 -14.06 11.00
CA ALA A 323 11.98 -13.85 10.97
C ALA A 323 12.39 -12.62 11.78
N GLY A 324 11.53 -11.60 11.87
CA GLY A 324 11.82 -10.31 12.48
C GLY A 324 12.76 -9.47 11.62
N ILE A 325 12.64 -9.55 10.29
CA ILE A 325 13.47 -8.80 9.33
C ILE A 325 12.56 -7.95 8.46
N ASP A 326 12.87 -6.68 8.34
CA ASP A 326 12.31 -5.81 7.32
C ASP A 326 13.31 -5.63 6.19
N LEU A 327 12.81 -5.62 4.96
CA LEU A 327 13.62 -5.50 3.75
C LEU A 327 13.17 -4.30 2.92
N GLN A 328 14.14 -3.67 2.25
CA GLN A 328 13.87 -2.62 1.27
C GLN A 328 14.85 -2.68 0.11
N HIS A 329 14.51 -2.01 -0.99
CA HIS A 329 15.45 -1.71 -2.06
C HIS A 329 16.39 -0.58 -1.64
N ASN A 330 17.68 -0.72 -1.94
CA ASN A 330 18.73 0.27 -1.67
C ASN A 330 19.51 0.59 -2.95
N GLY A 331 18.82 1.13 -3.95
CA GLY A 331 19.42 1.41 -5.25
C GLY A 331 19.64 0.16 -6.10
N LEU A 332 20.71 0.17 -6.89
CA LEU A 332 21.05 -0.87 -7.85
C LEU A 332 22.47 -1.39 -7.63
N ARG A 333 22.68 -2.68 -7.89
CA ARG A 333 24.01 -3.31 -7.86
C ARG A 333 24.29 -4.07 -9.14
N TYR A 334 25.57 -4.20 -9.50
CA TYR A 334 25.99 -5.08 -10.57
C TYR A 334 26.08 -6.51 -10.09
N ILE A 335 25.55 -7.43 -10.90
CA ILE A 335 25.79 -8.87 -10.75
C ILE A 335 26.43 -9.42 -12.02
N ALA A 336 27.32 -10.40 -11.84
CA ALA A 336 27.95 -11.13 -12.92
C ALA A 336 27.45 -12.58 -12.92
N GLU A 337 26.84 -13.00 -14.02
CA GLU A 337 26.34 -14.37 -14.18
C GLU A 337 27.08 -15.03 -15.33
N SER A 338 27.61 -16.23 -15.09
CA SER A 338 28.20 -17.04 -16.16
C SER A 338 27.08 -17.63 -17.03
N ILE A 339 27.12 -17.37 -18.32
CA ILE A 339 26.22 -17.98 -19.31
C ILE A 339 27.04 -18.99 -20.11
N ALA A 340 26.61 -20.23 -20.11
CA ALA A 340 27.11 -21.22 -21.05
C ALA A 340 26.46 -20.93 -22.42
N ASP A 341 27.24 -20.39 -23.34
CA ASP A 341 26.80 -20.20 -24.73
C ASP A 341 27.31 -21.39 -25.55
N VAL A 342 26.41 -22.09 -26.22
CA VAL A 342 26.76 -23.19 -27.14
C VAL A 342 27.03 -22.55 -28.49
N ASN A 343 28.21 -21.99 -28.68
CA ASN A 343 28.66 -21.46 -29.96
C ASN A 343 29.29 -22.58 -30.81
N GLY A 344 28.45 -23.21 -31.60
CA GLY A 344 28.88 -24.00 -32.76
C GLY A 344 29.24 -25.44 -32.50
N ILE A 345 28.78 -26.28 -33.38
CA ILE A 345 29.25 -27.65 -33.57
C ILE A 345 30.47 -27.57 -34.47
N VAL A 346 31.68 -27.76 -33.94
CA VAL A 346 32.88 -27.93 -34.79
C VAL A 346 32.98 -29.41 -35.12
N LYS A 347 32.75 -29.74 -36.38
CA LYS A 347 33.12 -31.09 -36.91
C LYS A 347 34.63 -31.13 -36.99
N GLY A 348 35.26 -31.99 -36.18
CA GLY A 348 36.70 -32.26 -36.31
C GLY A 348 36.95 -32.96 -37.63
N GLU A 349 37.84 -32.45 -38.49
CA GLU A 349 38.43 -33.17 -39.59
C GLU A 349 39.49 -34.12 -39.03
N GLY A 350 39.19 -35.42 -38.98
CA GLY A 350 40.11 -36.49 -38.60
C GLY A 350 39.56 -37.81 -39.08
N GLU A 351 40.40 -38.61 -39.67
CA GLU A 351 40.10 -39.85 -40.42
C GLU A 351 39.52 -41.02 -39.62
N ASP A 352 38.95 -40.83 -38.45
CA ASP A 352 38.25 -41.88 -37.73
C ASP A 352 36.73 -41.55 -37.63
N THR A 353 35.98 -42.29 -38.40
CA THR A 353 34.55 -42.22 -38.65
C THR A 353 33.67 -42.61 -37.47
N PHE A 354 33.72 -41.92 -36.38
CA PHE A 354 32.63 -41.77 -35.43
C PHE A 354 32.67 -40.32 -34.92
N GLY A 355 31.74 -39.52 -35.40
CA GLY A 355 31.72 -38.07 -35.23
C GLY A 355 31.93 -37.60 -33.79
N ASN A 356 33.15 -37.23 -33.42
CA ASN A 356 33.45 -36.46 -32.22
C ASN A 356 32.95 -35.04 -32.42
N VAL A 357 31.76 -34.78 -31.92
CA VAL A 357 31.21 -33.43 -31.78
C VAL A 357 31.89 -32.82 -30.58
N LYS A 358 32.83 -31.89 -30.78
CA LYS A 358 33.42 -31.08 -29.71
C LYS A 358 32.53 -29.87 -29.50
N ILE A 359 31.75 -29.89 -28.42
CA ILE A 359 30.97 -28.72 -28.00
C ILE A 359 31.95 -27.76 -27.33
N LEU A 360 32.25 -26.67 -27.98
CA LEU A 360 33.01 -25.57 -27.37
C LEU A 360 32.03 -24.73 -26.55
N LEU A 361 32.09 -24.90 -25.23
CA LEU A 361 31.37 -24.02 -24.28
C LEU A 361 32.24 -22.77 -24.06
N GLU A 362 31.85 -21.66 -24.65
CA GLU A 362 32.40 -20.38 -24.27
C GLU A 362 31.70 -19.87 -22.99
N ASN A 363 32.48 -19.68 -21.94
CA ASN A 363 31.99 -19.05 -20.72
C ASN A 363 31.86 -17.53 -20.94
N LYS A 364 30.68 -17.08 -21.31
CA LYS A 364 30.37 -15.64 -21.36
C LYS A 364 29.87 -15.18 -20.01
N THR A 365 30.35 -14.04 -19.56
CA THR A 365 29.85 -13.37 -18.33
C THR A 365 28.85 -12.29 -18.74
N LYS A 366 27.61 -12.42 -18.27
CA LYS A 366 26.59 -11.38 -18.40
C LYS A 366 26.65 -10.49 -17.16
N LEU A 367 26.87 -9.22 -17.37
CA LEU A 367 26.68 -8.20 -16.35
C LEU A 367 25.26 -7.66 -16.41
N SER A 368 24.59 -7.65 -15.26
CA SER A 368 23.25 -7.11 -15.13
C SER A 368 23.21 -6.13 -13.97
N LEU A 369 22.43 -5.07 -14.12
CA LEU A 369 22.12 -4.12 -13.06
C LEU A 369 20.79 -4.52 -12.45
N VAL A 370 20.77 -4.84 -11.16
CA VAL A 370 19.59 -5.37 -10.45
C VAL A 370 19.34 -4.58 -9.16
N PRO A 371 18.11 -4.56 -8.64
CA PRO A 371 17.83 -3.94 -7.35
C PRO A 371 18.69 -4.57 -6.25
N GLU A 372 19.33 -3.73 -5.44
CA GLU A 372 19.98 -4.15 -4.21
C GLU A 372 18.93 -4.24 -3.10
N ILE A 373 18.91 -5.35 -2.37
CA ILE A 373 17.96 -5.60 -1.29
C ILE A 373 18.72 -5.66 0.02
N VAL A 374 18.36 -4.77 0.94
CA VAL A 374 19.01 -4.65 2.24
C VAL A 374 18.04 -4.90 3.38
N VAL A 375 18.60 -5.34 4.50
CA VAL A 375 17.88 -5.37 5.78
C VAL A 375 17.72 -3.94 6.27
N SER A 376 16.49 -3.46 6.35
CA SER A 376 16.16 -2.10 6.79
C SER A 376 15.73 -2.01 8.26
N GLY A 377 15.45 -3.15 8.87
CA GLY A 377 15.10 -3.24 10.28
C GLY A 377 15.19 -4.68 10.79
N ILE A 378 15.54 -4.82 12.06
CA ILE A 378 15.58 -6.11 12.77
C ILE A 378 14.91 -5.97 14.13
N ARG A 379 13.88 -6.76 14.36
CA ARG A 379 13.21 -6.82 15.66
C ARG A 379 14.11 -7.47 16.70
N ALA A 380 14.28 -6.80 17.83
CA ALA A 380 15.03 -7.32 18.97
C ALA A 380 14.47 -8.69 19.45
N GLY A 381 15.34 -9.62 19.80
CA GLY A 381 14.96 -10.97 20.25
C GLY A 381 14.34 -11.86 19.17
N SER A 382 14.33 -11.44 17.90
CA SER A 382 13.85 -12.25 16.79
C SER A 382 14.85 -13.33 16.36
N PRO A 383 14.40 -14.40 15.66
CA PRO A 383 15.30 -15.41 15.13
C PRO A 383 16.46 -14.86 14.29
N ALA A 384 16.23 -13.79 13.54
CA ALA A 384 17.27 -13.15 12.74
C ALA A 384 18.25 -12.37 13.60
N ALA A 385 17.78 -11.65 14.61
CA ALA A 385 18.63 -10.94 15.56
C ALA A 385 19.53 -11.93 16.36
N GLU A 386 18.94 -13.03 16.86
CA GLU A 386 19.66 -14.10 17.57
C GLU A 386 20.73 -14.75 16.68
N ALA A 387 20.47 -14.87 15.37
CA ALA A 387 21.44 -15.39 14.41
C ALA A 387 22.58 -14.41 14.09
N GLY A 388 22.48 -13.14 14.49
CA GLY A 388 23.52 -12.12 14.27
C GLY A 388 23.39 -11.31 12.97
N LEU A 389 22.22 -11.35 12.31
CA LEU A 389 21.90 -10.43 11.21
C LEU A 389 21.87 -8.98 11.72
N ARG A 390 22.12 -8.02 10.84
CA ARG A 390 22.18 -6.59 11.17
C ARG A 390 21.51 -5.76 10.09
N GLU A 391 21.06 -4.59 10.47
CA GLU A 391 20.63 -3.57 9.49
C GLU A 391 21.80 -3.22 8.56
N GLY A 392 21.49 -3.00 7.28
CA GLY A 392 22.46 -2.77 6.23
C GLY A 392 23.02 -4.05 5.59
N ASP A 393 22.73 -5.25 6.09
CA ASP A 393 23.11 -6.50 5.41
C ASP A 393 22.43 -6.58 4.04
N VAL A 394 23.22 -6.81 2.99
CA VAL A 394 22.70 -6.99 1.63
C VAL A 394 22.30 -8.45 1.43
N ILE A 395 21.05 -8.72 1.13
CA ILE A 395 20.56 -10.08 0.90
C ILE A 395 20.91 -10.51 -0.52
N LEU A 396 21.65 -11.61 -0.67
CA LEU A 396 22.06 -12.18 -1.95
C LEU A 396 21.19 -13.38 -2.34
N ALA A 397 20.87 -14.25 -1.36
CA ALA A 397 20.04 -15.43 -1.61
C ALA A 397 19.26 -15.87 -0.36
N VAL A 398 18.05 -16.42 -0.60
CA VAL A 398 17.20 -17.05 0.41
C VAL A 398 17.04 -18.52 0.06
N ASN A 399 17.46 -19.45 0.95
CA ASN A 399 17.40 -20.89 0.74
C ASN A 399 18.02 -21.33 -0.61
N GLY A 400 19.12 -20.70 -1.02
CA GLY A 400 19.82 -20.96 -2.28
C GLY A 400 19.23 -20.27 -3.51
N LYS A 401 18.10 -19.56 -3.38
CA LYS A 401 17.49 -18.80 -4.47
C LYS A 401 18.04 -17.38 -4.48
N ARG A 402 18.64 -16.95 -5.59
CA ARG A 402 19.17 -15.58 -5.74
C ARG A 402 18.04 -14.56 -5.77
N VAL A 403 18.12 -13.54 -4.89
CA VAL A 403 16.98 -12.59 -4.63
C VAL A 403 16.69 -11.69 -5.83
N HIS A 404 17.65 -11.36 -6.67
CA HIS A 404 17.43 -10.50 -7.85
C HIS A 404 16.47 -11.10 -8.90
N GLN A 405 16.13 -12.39 -8.78
CA GLN A 405 15.17 -13.07 -9.66
C GLN A 405 13.73 -12.98 -9.16
N TYR A 406 13.50 -12.34 -8.00
CA TYR A 406 12.20 -12.30 -7.33
C TYR A 406 11.81 -10.87 -6.99
N LYS A 407 10.51 -10.61 -6.93
CA LYS A 407 9.98 -9.35 -6.37
C LYS A 407 10.20 -9.32 -4.86
N LEU A 408 10.34 -8.13 -4.28
CA LEU A 408 10.55 -7.96 -2.84
C LEU A 408 9.50 -8.71 -1.99
N GLN A 409 8.23 -8.69 -2.42
CA GLN A 409 7.14 -9.39 -1.72
C GLN A 409 7.30 -10.92 -1.74
N GLU A 410 7.87 -11.48 -2.78
CA GLU A 410 8.16 -12.92 -2.87
C GLU A 410 9.29 -13.30 -1.93
N ILE A 411 10.30 -12.44 -1.81
CA ILE A 411 11.41 -12.62 -0.87
C ILE A 411 10.91 -12.55 0.58
N LEU A 412 10.12 -11.53 0.92
CA LEU A 412 9.48 -11.41 2.24
C LEU A 412 8.65 -12.66 2.57
N LYS A 413 7.91 -13.20 1.60
CA LYS A 413 7.17 -14.45 1.79
C LYS A 413 8.08 -15.67 1.99
N MET A 414 9.25 -15.73 1.31
CA MET A 414 10.21 -16.83 1.50
C MET A 414 10.81 -16.84 2.90
N ILE A 415 11.10 -15.66 3.47
CA ILE A 415 11.71 -15.53 4.80
C ILE A 415 10.69 -15.63 5.94
N ASN A 416 9.39 -15.50 5.66
CA ASN A 416 8.29 -15.57 6.63
C ASN A 416 7.29 -16.71 6.32
N ASP A 417 7.76 -17.83 5.77
CA ASP A 417 6.91 -18.90 5.25
C ASP A 417 5.99 -19.49 6.34
N ARG A 418 6.56 -20.22 7.30
CA ARG A 418 5.81 -20.86 8.40
C ARG A 418 6.72 -21.14 9.57
N GLU A 419 6.12 -21.24 10.74
CA GLU A 419 6.79 -21.67 11.95
C GLU A 419 7.53 -23.00 11.78
N GLY A 420 8.65 -23.15 12.49
CA GLY A 420 9.51 -24.32 12.46
C GLY A 420 10.36 -24.47 11.20
N LYS A 421 10.12 -23.62 10.16
CA LYS A 421 10.91 -23.67 8.95
C LYS A 421 12.29 -23.06 9.17
N ARG A 422 13.34 -23.79 8.75
CA ARG A 422 14.70 -23.28 8.71
C ARG A 422 14.89 -22.37 7.49
N ILE A 423 15.40 -21.18 7.73
CA ILE A 423 15.77 -20.19 6.72
C ILE A 423 17.29 -20.12 6.64
N LYS A 424 17.82 -20.12 5.42
CA LYS A 424 19.25 -19.86 5.13
C LYS A 424 19.35 -18.60 4.31
N LEU A 425 20.09 -17.62 4.80
CA LEU A 425 20.33 -16.35 4.11
C LEU A 425 21.81 -16.24 3.76
N LEU A 426 22.12 -16.09 2.47
CA LEU A 426 23.41 -15.62 2.02
C LEU A 426 23.32 -14.09 1.96
N ILE A 427 24.19 -13.43 2.67
CA ILE A 427 24.25 -11.96 2.71
C ILE A 427 25.65 -11.46 2.37
N GLU A 428 25.76 -10.20 1.99
CA GLU A 428 27.03 -9.48 1.90
C GLU A 428 27.10 -8.42 3.01
N ARG A 429 28.19 -8.45 3.76
CA ARG A 429 28.52 -7.47 4.81
C ARG A 429 29.99 -7.10 4.68
N TYR A 430 30.30 -5.81 4.50
CA TYR A 430 31.68 -5.32 4.30
C TYR A 430 32.39 -6.03 3.14
N ASN A 431 31.72 -6.23 2.01
CA ASN A 431 32.22 -6.96 0.83
C ASN A 431 32.63 -8.44 1.11
N GLN A 432 32.03 -9.05 2.12
CA GLN A 432 32.21 -10.46 2.46
C GLN A 432 30.89 -11.20 2.44
N ASP A 433 30.86 -12.33 1.75
CA ASP A 433 29.71 -13.22 1.73
C ASP A 433 29.64 -14.02 3.04
N LEU A 434 28.52 -13.93 3.73
CA LEU A 434 28.25 -14.60 4.99
C LEU A 434 26.97 -15.42 4.90
N LEU A 435 27.00 -16.64 5.48
CA LEU A 435 25.83 -17.51 5.52
C LEU A 435 25.23 -17.56 6.93
N PHE A 436 23.98 -17.13 7.07
CA PHE A 436 23.22 -17.23 8.30
C PHE A 436 22.13 -18.29 8.19
N SER A 437 21.79 -18.92 9.31
CA SER A 437 20.71 -19.90 9.37
C SER A 437 20.00 -19.83 10.71
N PHE A 438 18.68 -19.71 10.67
CA PHE A 438 17.81 -19.68 11.83
C PHE A 438 16.49 -20.42 11.57
N VAL A 439 15.73 -20.70 12.63
CA VAL A 439 14.42 -21.36 12.55
C VAL A 439 13.34 -20.34 12.88
N LEU A 440 12.33 -20.25 12.04
CA LEU A 440 11.19 -19.35 12.27
C LEU A 440 10.43 -19.78 13.53
N LYS A 441 10.16 -18.83 14.41
CA LYS A 441 9.43 -19.03 15.67
C LYS A 441 8.10 -18.27 15.61
N LYS A 442 7.07 -18.79 16.26
CA LYS A 442 5.87 -18.00 16.55
C LYS A 442 6.27 -16.73 17.30
N VAL A 443 5.54 -15.66 17.04
CA VAL A 443 5.76 -14.40 17.76
C VAL A 443 5.04 -14.42 19.11
N PHE A 444 3.90 -15.09 19.16
CA PHE A 444 3.13 -15.32 20.38
C PHE A 444 2.90 -16.83 20.52
N ASP A 445 3.32 -17.39 21.65
CA ASP A 445 2.99 -18.78 21.99
C ASP A 445 1.50 -18.88 22.31
N ASP A 446 0.87 -19.95 21.82
CA ASP A 446 -0.48 -20.32 22.25
C ASP A 446 -0.36 -20.85 23.67
N ASP A 447 -1.14 -20.34 24.61
CA ASP A 447 -1.30 -20.88 25.96
C ASP A 447 -2.22 -22.09 25.95
#